data_47e27bc8cd0003796791d9b8db667111
#
_entry.id   47e27bc8cd0003796791d9b8db667111
#
_cell.length_a   1.000
_cell.length_b   1.000
_cell.length_c   1.000
_cell.angle_alpha   90.00
_cell.angle_beta   90.00
_cell.angle_gamma   90.00
#
_symmetry.space_group_name_H-M   'P 1'
#
loop_
_entity.id
_entity.type
_entity.pdbx_description
1 polymer ?
#
loop_
_entity_poly.entity_id
_entity_poly.type
_entity_poly.pdbx_seq_one_letter_code
_entity_poly.pdbx_strand_id
1 'polypeptide(L)'
;MTSNKKDPVLVVLQMTGAYDALNTFIPYSDPHYVDYRPNLQIGPDEVLAVDDKVGFHPSMGPIKDMYDQGKVAVLQGIGYPNPNRSHFRSLDIWHTAEPEKTISEGWLGKAIRDLDPNKENILTAVNFGRGLPRALAAPGVSVASVGDITNYGVLTGIEGEDQRGDALDIFARMYAPMIGSGPVSDYLSQTGLDALKGADILTTAPQKYSSSVEYGGSPFAQWLKSIAQVHLADFGTRVLYTGVNPGTFDTHANENITLPKLWSDVTNAIGDFYQDLKEHNANEEVVMLLFTEFGRRVQENGSGTDHGSGGVAFVMGDAVKGGLYGEYPSLEPEKLDLSLIHI
;
A
#
# COMPACT_ATOMS: atom_id res chain seq x y z
N MET A 1 -27.24 -11.36 -21.26
CA MET A 1 -26.28 -10.25 -21.32
C MET A 1 -25.12 -10.67 -20.43
N THR A 2 -24.01 -11.09 -21.01
CA THR A 2 -22.78 -11.36 -20.26
C THR A 2 -22.31 -10.02 -19.73
N SER A 3 -22.34 -9.83 -18.42
CA SER A 3 -21.72 -8.69 -17.74
C SER A 3 -20.26 -8.66 -18.19
N ASN A 4 -19.86 -7.60 -18.86
CA ASN A 4 -18.46 -7.34 -19.22
C ASN A 4 -17.75 -6.85 -17.93
N LYS A 5 -17.71 -7.75 -16.93
CA LYS A 5 -17.06 -7.45 -15.66
C LYS A 5 -15.55 -7.37 -15.95
N LYS A 6 -14.96 -6.21 -15.76
CA LYS A 6 -13.51 -6.05 -15.87
C LYS A 6 -12.80 -6.93 -14.85
N ASP A 7 -11.58 -7.28 -15.15
CA ASP A 7 -10.74 -8.04 -14.24
C ASP A 7 -10.44 -7.23 -12.95
N PRO A 8 -10.45 -7.86 -11.76
CA PRO A 8 -10.20 -7.17 -10.50
C PRO A 8 -8.78 -6.59 -10.45
N VAL A 9 -8.66 -5.43 -9.82
CA VAL A 9 -7.41 -4.69 -9.60
C VAL A 9 -7.09 -4.69 -8.12
N LEU A 10 -5.88 -5.07 -7.77
CA LEU A 10 -5.35 -4.99 -6.43
C LEU A 10 -4.59 -3.67 -6.24
N VAL A 11 -5.01 -2.86 -5.27
CA VAL A 11 -4.31 -1.67 -4.81
C VAL A 11 -3.68 -1.96 -3.46
N VAL A 12 -2.36 -1.96 -3.39
CA VAL A 12 -1.60 -2.22 -2.17
C VAL A 12 -1.16 -0.92 -1.53
N LEU A 13 -1.53 -0.73 -0.27
CA LEU A 13 -1.28 0.46 0.54
C LEU A 13 -0.37 0.10 1.71
N GLN A 14 0.92 0.38 1.60
CA GLN A 14 1.89 0.06 2.63
C GLN A 14 2.12 1.23 3.59
N MET A 15 1.77 1.04 4.86
CA MET A 15 1.95 2.02 5.92
C MET A 15 3.25 1.73 6.68
N THR A 16 4.37 2.22 6.17
CA THR A 16 5.69 1.95 6.76
C THR A 16 5.90 2.65 8.09
N GLY A 17 6.61 1.99 8.99
CA GLY A 17 6.91 2.48 10.34
C GLY A 17 6.16 1.72 11.42
N ALA A 18 5.48 0.61 11.07
CA ALA A 18 4.83 -0.25 12.06
C ALA A 18 3.81 0.52 12.92
N TYR A 19 2.70 0.93 12.33
CA TYR A 19 1.67 1.65 13.08
C TYR A 19 1.20 0.89 14.31
N ASP A 20 0.82 1.63 15.34
CA ASP A 20 0.30 1.05 16.57
C ASP A 20 -1.07 0.39 16.35
N ALA A 21 -1.07 -0.93 16.32
CA ALA A 21 -2.28 -1.72 16.08
C ALA A 21 -3.34 -1.50 17.17
N LEU A 22 -2.90 -1.34 18.44
CA LEU A 22 -3.81 -1.13 19.57
C LEU A 22 -4.49 0.24 19.55
N ASN A 23 -3.83 1.27 19.02
CA ASN A 23 -4.40 2.60 18.83
C ASN A 23 -4.92 2.84 17.40
N THR A 24 -4.87 1.81 16.53
CA THR A 24 -5.51 1.82 15.22
C THR A 24 -6.88 1.12 15.24
N PHE A 25 -6.92 -0.07 15.81
CA PHE A 25 -8.14 -0.84 16.04
C PHE A 25 -8.18 -1.20 17.53
N ILE A 26 -8.95 -0.46 18.29
CA ILE A 26 -8.80 -0.25 19.72
C ILE A 26 -9.67 -1.23 20.50
N PRO A 27 -9.10 -2.03 21.43
CA PRO A 27 -9.87 -2.90 22.32
C PRO A 27 -10.33 -2.11 23.55
N TYR A 28 -11.17 -1.12 23.34
CA TYR A 28 -11.53 -0.11 24.36
C TYR A 28 -12.24 -0.65 25.59
N SER A 29 -12.79 -1.86 25.54
CA SER A 29 -13.41 -2.52 26.69
C SER A 29 -12.46 -3.42 27.48
N ASP A 30 -11.23 -3.67 26.97
CA ASP A 30 -10.24 -4.52 27.65
C ASP A 30 -9.53 -3.71 28.76
N PRO A 31 -9.65 -4.11 30.05
CA PRO A 31 -9.00 -3.40 31.14
C PRO A 31 -7.46 -3.37 31.01
N HIS A 32 -6.85 -4.38 30.40
CA HIS A 32 -5.42 -4.41 30.19
C HIS A 32 -4.95 -3.34 29.19
N TYR A 33 -5.79 -2.97 28.20
CA TYR A 33 -5.49 -1.86 27.32
C TYR A 33 -5.30 -0.56 28.10
N VAL A 34 -6.20 -0.29 29.05
CA VAL A 34 -6.14 0.89 29.92
C VAL A 34 -4.93 0.83 30.83
N ASP A 35 -4.65 -0.34 31.43
CA ASP A 35 -3.52 -0.52 32.34
C ASP A 35 -2.16 -0.35 31.66
N TYR A 36 -2.02 -0.83 30.41
CA TYR A 36 -0.78 -0.71 29.63
C TYR A 36 -0.60 0.62 28.91
N ARG A 37 -1.68 1.40 28.77
CA ARG A 37 -1.69 2.66 27.98
C ARG A 37 -2.20 3.85 28.82
N PRO A 38 -1.63 4.11 30.02
CA PRO A 38 -2.14 5.18 30.90
C PRO A 38 -2.15 6.58 30.27
N ASN A 39 -1.26 6.85 29.29
CA ASN A 39 -1.18 8.15 28.60
C ASN A 39 -1.69 8.09 27.15
N LEU A 40 -1.67 6.92 26.51
CA LEU A 40 -2.00 6.77 25.09
C LEU A 40 -3.37 6.13 24.86
N GLN A 41 -4.06 5.68 25.89
CA GLN A 41 -5.40 5.12 25.74
C GLN A 41 -6.39 6.12 25.14
N ILE A 42 -7.27 5.61 24.30
CA ILE A 42 -8.40 6.35 23.72
C ILE A 42 -9.65 5.84 24.40
N GLY A 43 -10.41 6.75 25.00
CA GLY A 43 -11.60 6.41 25.78
C GLY A 43 -12.76 5.87 24.92
N PRO A 44 -13.66 5.09 25.51
CA PRO A 44 -14.79 4.49 24.77
C PRO A 44 -15.71 5.52 24.10
N ASP A 45 -15.79 6.74 24.65
CA ASP A 45 -16.62 7.82 24.11
C ASP A 45 -15.99 8.45 22.83
N GLU A 46 -14.72 8.22 22.58
CA GLU A 46 -13.99 8.76 21.43
C GLU A 46 -13.86 7.75 20.30
N VAL A 47 -13.85 6.45 20.62
CA VAL A 47 -13.64 5.36 19.66
C VAL A 47 -14.79 5.26 18.66
N LEU A 48 -14.49 5.06 17.40
CA LEU A 48 -15.48 4.72 16.38
C LEU A 48 -15.86 3.23 16.53
N ALA A 49 -16.78 2.93 17.44
CA ALA A 49 -17.13 1.58 17.86
C ALA A 49 -17.61 0.70 16.69
N VAL A 50 -17.14 -0.55 16.67
CA VAL A 50 -17.56 -1.61 15.75
C VAL A 50 -18.55 -2.55 16.47
N ASP A 51 -18.23 -2.91 17.69
CA ASP A 51 -19.07 -3.67 18.61
C ASP A 51 -18.86 -3.18 20.05
N ASP A 52 -19.23 -3.94 21.06
CA ASP A 52 -19.06 -3.62 22.48
C ASP A 52 -17.62 -3.81 23.00
N LYS A 53 -16.68 -4.21 22.15
CA LYS A 53 -15.29 -4.54 22.53
C LYS A 53 -14.25 -3.72 21.80
N VAL A 54 -14.43 -3.55 20.48
CA VAL A 54 -13.41 -2.98 19.62
C VAL A 54 -13.97 -1.89 18.73
N GLY A 55 -13.10 -1.01 18.28
CA GLY A 55 -13.44 0.04 17.32
C GLY A 55 -12.23 0.70 16.68
N PHE A 56 -12.49 1.49 15.66
CA PHE A 56 -11.45 2.23 14.95
C PHE A 56 -11.01 3.47 15.72
N HIS A 57 -9.78 3.89 15.48
CA HIS A 57 -9.28 5.18 15.93
C HIS A 57 -10.20 6.34 15.50
N PRO A 58 -10.42 7.38 16.33
CA PRO A 58 -11.31 8.51 16.01
C PRO A 58 -11.07 9.18 14.66
N SER A 59 -9.82 9.21 14.21
CA SER A 59 -9.45 9.80 12.91
C SER A 59 -9.67 8.90 11.70
N MET A 60 -10.24 7.70 11.88
CA MET A 60 -10.46 6.74 10.79
C MET A 60 -11.91 6.75 10.26
N GLY A 61 -12.61 7.89 10.34
CA GLY A 61 -14.00 8.03 9.90
C GLY A 61 -14.29 7.45 8.52
N PRO A 62 -13.57 7.81 7.47
CA PRO A 62 -13.82 7.27 6.13
C PRO A 62 -13.73 5.74 6.02
N ILE A 63 -12.80 5.10 6.73
CA ILE A 63 -12.72 3.62 6.78
C ILE A 63 -13.87 3.03 7.60
N LYS A 64 -14.25 3.67 8.71
CA LYS A 64 -15.43 3.26 9.50
C LYS A 64 -16.70 3.33 8.67
N ASP A 65 -16.90 4.39 7.89
CA ASP A 65 -18.06 4.53 6.99
C ASP A 65 -18.11 3.39 5.94
N MET A 66 -16.95 3.00 5.40
CA MET A 66 -16.87 1.85 4.51
C MET A 66 -17.14 0.53 5.26
N TYR A 67 -16.68 0.40 6.50
CA TYR A 67 -16.94 -0.78 7.34
C TYR A 67 -18.44 -0.95 7.60
N ASP A 68 -19.15 0.12 7.95
CA ASP A 68 -20.59 0.10 8.20
C ASP A 68 -21.40 -0.28 6.95
N GLN A 69 -20.82 -0.06 5.76
CA GLN A 69 -21.36 -0.53 4.48
C GLN A 69 -21.00 -1.99 4.16
N GLY A 70 -20.30 -2.69 5.05
CA GLY A 70 -19.87 -4.08 4.84
C GLY A 70 -18.71 -4.26 3.85
N LYS A 71 -17.91 -3.21 3.62
CA LYS A 71 -16.86 -3.14 2.59
C LYS A 71 -15.43 -3.18 3.15
N VAL A 72 -15.27 -3.40 4.43
CA VAL A 72 -13.96 -3.52 5.09
C VAL A 72 -13.89 -4.81 5.88
N ALA A 73 -12.92 -5.65 5.56
CA ALA A 73 -12.48 -6.77 6.36
C ALA A 73 -11.30 -6.33 7.24
N VAL A 74 -11.45 -6.44 8.55
CA VAL A 74 -10.42 -6.17 9.54
C VAL A 74 -9.73 -7.48 9.88
N LEU A 75 -8.45 -7.62 9.51
CA LEU A 75 -7.65 -8.81 9.79
C LEU A 75 -6.89 -8.59 11.09
N GLN A 76 -7.34 -9.25 12.15
CA GLN A 76 -6.82 -9.09 13.51
C GLN A 76 -5.68 -10.07 13.79
N GLY A 77 -4.72 -9.65 14.60
CA GLY A 77 -3.63 -10.52 15.08
C GLY A 77 -2.71 -11.03 13.97
N ILE A 78 -2.49 -10.26 12.92
CA ILE A 78 -1.64 -10.67 11.81
C ILE A 78 -0.15 -10.55 12.15
N GLY A 79 0.66 -11.44 11.61
CA GLY A 79 2.11 -11.44 11.76
C GLY A 79 2.74 -12.72 11.20
N TYR A 80 3.92 -13.08 11.70
CA TYR A 80 4.62 -14.29 11.28
C TYR A 80 5.39 -14.91 12.48
N PRO A 81 5.68 -16.23 12.45
CA PRO A 81 6.43 -16.90 13.51
C PRO A 81 7.83 -16.29 13.71
N ASN A 82 8.29 -16.23 14.97
CA ASN A 82 9.60 -15.68 15.35
C ASN A 82 9.81 -14.25 14.83
N PRO A 83 8.94 -13.30 15.19
CA PRO A 83 8.89 -11.97 14.62
C PRO A 83 10.20 -11.19 14.83
N ASN A 84 10.63 -10.51 13.77
CA ASN A 84 11.79 -9.62 13.81
C ASN A 84 11.32 -8.18 14.00
N ARG A 85 11.96 -7.44 14.91
CA ARG A 85 11.62 -6.05 15.22
C ARG A 85 12.40 -5.01 14.41
N SER A 86 13.18 -5.46 13.43
CA SER A 86 13.82 -4.57 12.46
C SER A 86 12.88 -4.29 11.31
N HIS A 87 12.59 -3.04 11.05
CA HIS A 87 11.78 -2.63 9.88
C HIS A 87 12.32 -3.26 8.59
N PHE A 88 13.63 -3.24 8.37
CA PHE A 88 14.26 -3.79 7.17
C PHE A 88 13.96 -5.28 6.98
N ARG A 89 14.16 -6.09 8.03
CA ARG A 89 13.94 -7.54 7.93
C ARG A 89 12.45 -7.87 7.84
N SER A 90 11.62 -7.19 8.60
CA SER A 90 10.18 -7.42 8.56
C SER A 90 9.59 -7.01 7.22
N LEU A 91 10.00 -5.87 6.66
CA LEU A 91 9.61 -5.50 5.30
C LEU A 91 10.06 -6.54 4.27
N ASP A 92 11.27 -7.08 4.37
CA ASP A 92 11.72 -8.16 3.50
C ASP A 92 10.79 -9.38 3.59
N ILE A 93 10.37 -9.76 4.79
CA ILE A 93 9.47 -10.90 5.02
C ILE A 93 8.08 -10.61 4.40
N TRP A 94 7.49 -9.46 4.68
CA TRP A 94 6.22 -9.05 4.10
C TRP A 94 6.25 -8.93 2.58
N HIS A 95 7.37 -8.46 2.03
CA HIS A 95 7.54 -8.32 0.59
C HIS A 95 7.77 -9.66 -0.13
N THR A 96 8.32 -10.65 0.55
CA THR A 96 8.66 -11.94 -0.06
C THR A 96 7.69 -13.05 0.33
N ALA A 97 6.92 -12.88 1.43
CA ALA A 97 6.11 -13.90 2.09
C ALA A 97 6.96 -15.12 2.53
N GLU A 98 8.24 -14.88 2.93
CA GLU A 98 9.20 -15.93 3.33
C GLU A 98 9.87 -15.57 4.67
N PRO A 99 9.28 -15.96 5.80
CA PRO A 99 9.82 -15.63 7.13
C PRO A 99 11.14 -16.35 7.44
N GLU A 100 11.34 -17.56 6.94
CA GLU A 100 12.48 -18.42 7.26
C GLU A 100 13.69 -18.18 6.36
N LYS A 101 13.50 -17.67 5.15
CA LYS A 101 14.55 -17.55 4.14
C LYS A 101 14.72 -16.08 3.71
N THR A 102 15.92 -15.78 3.24
CA THR A 102 16.15 -14.53 2.51
C THR A 102 16.10 -14.81 1.02
N ILE A 103 15.08 -14.32 0.35
CA ILE A 103 14.91 -14.46 -1.10
C ILE A 103 14.81 -13.08 -1.75
N SER A 104 15.05 -13.03 -3.05
CA SER A 104 15.06 -11.78 -3.82
C SER A 104 13.71 -11.48 -4.48
N GLU A 105 12.88 -12.50 -4.72
CA GLU A 105 11.61 -12.35 -5.43
C GLU A 105 10.48 -11.96 -4.49
N GLY A 106 9.78 -10.87 -4.83
CA GLY A 106 8.58 -10.43 -4.14
C GLY A 106 7.35 -11.27 -4.51
N TRP A 107 6.41 -11.41 -3.56
CA TRP A 107 5.20 -12.19 -3.79
C TRP A 107 4.29 -11.58 -4.88
N LEU A 108 4.22 -10.24 -4.95
CA LEU A 108 3.49 -9.55 -6.04
C LEU A 108 4.21 -9.71 -7.38
N GLY A 109 5.55 -9.66 -7.39
CA GLY A 109 6.30 -9.93 -8.61
C GLY A 109 6.02 -11.31 -9.18
N LYS A 110 5.91 -12.35 -8.32
CA LYS A 110 5.47 -13.69 -8.73
C LYS A 110 4.04 -13.67 -9.29
N ALA A 111 3.11 -13.01 -8.60
CA ALA A 111 1.71 -12.88 -9.06
C ALA A 111 1.60 -12.16 -10.41
N ILE A 112 2.36 -11.06 -10.62
CA ILE A 112 2.39 -10.32 -11.88
C ILE A 112 2.88 -11.21 -13.02
N ARG A 113 3.92 -12.02 -12.79
CA ARG A 113 4.43 -12.98 -13.77
C ARG A 113 3.37 -14.01 -14.18
N ASP A 114 2.54 -14.43 -13.22
CA ASP A 114 1.46 -15.40 -13.50
C ASP A 114 0.26 -14.73 -14.18
N LEU A 115 0.01 -13.44 -13.91
CA LEU A 115 -1.05 -12.65 -14.56
C LEU A 115 -0.73 -12.32 -16.02
N ASP A 116 0.54 -12.12 -16.35
CA ASP A 116 1.03 -11.77 -17.69
C ASP A 116 2.27 -12.60 -18.06
N PRO A 117 2.10 -13.92 -18.28
CA PRO A 117 3.22 -14.84 -18.55
C PRO A 117 3.93 -14.55 -19.87
N ASN A 118 3.23 -13.94 -20.83
CA ASN A 118 3.77 -13.58 -22.14
C ASN A 118 4.40 -12.19 -22.18
N LYS A 119 4.27 -11.40 -21.10
CA LYS A 119 4.76 -10.02 -21.02
C LYS A 119 4.17 -9.09 -22.09
N GLU A 120 2.88 -9.24 -22.32
CA GLU A 120 2.15 -8.49 -23.34
C GLU A 120 1.84 -7.06 -22.88
N ASN A 121 1.68 -6.85 -21.55
CA ASN A 121 1.38 -5.57 -20.97
C ASN A 121 2.48 -5.08 -20.01
N ILE A 122 3.25 -4.10 -20.45
CA ILE A 122 4.32 -3.47 -19.62
C ILE A 122 3.78 -2.68 -18.41
N LEU A 123 2.47 -2.42 -18.36
CA LEU A 123 1.77 -1.73 -17.29
C LEU A 123 0.87 -2.68 -16.48
N THR A 124 1.11 -3.99 -16.51
CA THR A 124 0.40 -4.96 -15.65
C THR A 124 0.51 -4.57 -14.18
N ALA A 125 1.62 -3.95 -13.78
CA ALA A 125 1.79 -3.37 -12.46
C ALA A 125 2.46 -1.99 -12.51
N VAL A 126 1.99 -1.08 -11.62
CA VAL A 126 2.57 0.25 -11.45
C VAL A 126 2.72 0.56 -9.96
N ASN A 127 3.88 1.09 -9.58
CA ASN A 127 4.16 1.61 -8.25
C ASN A 127 4.18 3.14 -8.26
N PHE A 128 3.48 3.76 -7.31
CA PHE A 128 3.54 5.20 -7.07
C PHE A 128 4.28 5.47 -5.76
N GLY A 129 5.42 6.14 -5.86
CA GLY A 129 6.30 6.42 -4.74
C GLY A 129 7.78 6.44 -5.14
N ARG A 130 8.65 6.49 -4.13
CA ARG A 130 10.11 6.49 -4.35
C ARG A 130 10.67 5.08 -4.34
N GLY A 131 11.32 4.70 -5.44
CA GLY A 131 11.94 3.39 -5.61
C GLY A 131 10.92 2.28 -5.87
N LEU A 132 11.42 1.09 -6.20
CA LEU A 132 10.59 -0.08 -6.45
C LEU A 132 10.55 -0.95 -5.19
N PRO A 133 9.38 -1.17 -4.55
CA PRO A 133 9.26 -2.11 -3.44
C PRO A 133 9.65 -3.53 -3.85
N ARG A 134 10.40 -4.23 -2.97
CA ARG A 134 10.78 -5.62 -3.24
C ARG A 134 9.60 -6.53 -3.50
N ALA A 135 8.43 -6.24 -2.92
CA ALA A 135 7.20 -6.98 -3.18
C ALA A 135 6.87 -7.15 -4.66
N LEU A 136 7.19 -6.15 -5.47
CA LEU A 136 6.93 -6.12 -6.92
C LEU A 136 8.09 -6.69 -7.75
N ALA A 137 9.26 -6.94 -7.15
CA ALA A 137 10.44 -7.36 -7.88
C ALA A 137 10.45 -8.87 -8.14
N ALA A 138 10.54 -9.27 -9.40
CA ALA A 138 10.80 -10.66 -9.79
C ALA A 138 11.53 -10.70 -11.14
N PRO A 139 12.37 -11.72 -11.41
CA PRO A 139 13.04 -11.85 -12.69
C PRO A 139 12.06 -11.88 -13.87
N GLY A 140 12.31 -11.05 -14.84
CA GLY A 140 11.51 -10.95 -16.06
C GLY A 140 10.16 -10.26 -15.90
N VAL A 141 9.92 -9.58 -14.79
CA VAL A 141 8.73 -8.76 -14.56
C VAL A 141 9.13 -7.28 -14.69
N SER A 142 8.42 -6.55 -15.53
CA SER A 142 8.55 -5.10 -15.66
C SER A 142 7.50 -4.41 -14.81
N VAL A 143 7.92 -3.45 -13.97
CA VAL A 143 7.04 -2.62 -13.15
C VAL A 143 7.47 -1.17 -13.29
N ALA A 144 6.56 -0.30 -13.69
CA ALA A 144 6.81 1.13 -13.70
C ALA A 144 6.79 1.67 -12.26
N SER A 145 7.83 2.42 -11.86
CA SER A 145 7.90 3.08 -10.55
C SER A 145 7.90 4.59 -10.73
N VAL A 146 6.81 5.23 -10.32
CA VAL A 146 6.46 6.60 -10.67
C VAL A 146 6.45 7.48 -9.44
N GLY A 147 7.29 8.50 -9.39
CA GLY A 147 7.27 9.50 -8.33
C GLY A 147 6.21 10.57 -8.55
N ASP A 148 6.11 11.04 -9.80
CA ASP A 148 5.14 12.03 -10.27
C ASP A 148 4.73 11.66 -11.70
N ILE A 149 3.45 11.38 -11.90
CA ILE A 149 2.93 10.92 -13.19
C ILE A 149 2.96 12.03 -14.26
N THR A 150 2.91 13.30 -13.86
CA THR A 150 2.92 14.43 -14.79
C THR A 150 4.32 14.69 -15.35
N ASN A 151 5.34 14.30 -14.60
CA ASN A 151 6.77 14.46 -14.96
C ASN A 151 7.48 13.10 -15.10
N TYR A 152 6.70 12.03 -15.33
CA TYR A 152 7.27 10.69 -15.49
C TYR A 152 7.81 10.50 -16.90
N GLY A 153 8.98 9.87 -16.99
CA GLY A 153 9.56 9.48 -18.27
C GLY A 153 11.06 9.65 -18.32
N VAL A 154 11.64 9.22 -19.44
CA VAL A 154 13.06 9.40 -19.74
C VAL A 154 13.26 10.78 -20.35
N LEU A 155 14.29 11.48 -19.90
CA LEU A 155 14.69 12.78 -20.47
C LEU A 155 13.64 13.89 -20.33
N THR A 156 12.86 13.88 -19.25
CA THR A 156 11.83 14.89 -18.96
C THR A 156 12.39 16.31 -18.78
N GLY A 157 13.70 16.47 -18.51
CA GLY A 157 14.37 17.76 -18.44
C GLY A 157 14.69 18.41 -19.80
N ILE A 158 14.33 17.76 -20.91
CA ILE A 158 14.48 18.33 -22.27
C ILE A 158 13.17 18.98 -22.68
N GLU A 159 13.12 20.31 -22.67
CA GLU A 159 11.88 21.08 -22.92
C GLU A 159 11.44 21.12 -24.40
N GLY A 160 12.34 20.89 -25.35
CA GLY A 160 12.04 20.89 -26.79
C GLY A 160 11.52 19.53 -27.26
N GLU A 161 10.30 19.44 -27.81
CA GLU A 161 9.73 18.19 -28.33
C GLU A 161 10.64 17.50 -29.35
N ASP A 162 11.19 18.23 -30.31
CA ASP A 162 12.12 17.71 -31.31
C ASP A 162 13.42 17.19 -30.66
N GLN A 163 13.99 17.98 -29.74
CA GLN A 163 15.22 17.59 -29.03
C GLN A 163 15.01 16.38 -28.12
N ARG A 164 13.84 16.28 -27.48
CA ARG A 164 13.47 15.11 -26.69
C ARG A 164 13.26 13.89 -27.58
N GLY A 165 12.63 14.07 -28.73
CA GLY A 165 12.45 13.02 -29.75
C GLY A 165 13.79 12.46 -30.23
N ASP A 166 14.74 13.31 -30.60
CA ASP A 166 16.08 12.92 -30.99
C ASP A 166 16.84 12.19 -29.87
N ALA A 167 16.73 12.68 -28.63
CA ALA A 167 17.37 12.05 -27.48
C ALA A 167 16.75 10.68 -27.14
N LEU A 168 15.46 10.51 -27.28
CA LEU A 168 14.76 9.24 -27.11
C LEU A 168 15.14 8.23 -28.22
N ASP A 169 15.32 8.70 -29.46
CA ASP A 169 15.80 7.87 -30.55
C ASP A 169 17.25 7.41 -30.32
N ILE A 170 18.12 8.29 -29.84
CA ILE A 170 19.47 7.92 -29.41
C ILE A 170 19.44 6.88 -28.28
N PHE A 171 18.60 7.08 -27.26
CA PHE A 171 18.45 6.14 -26.16
C PHE A 171 17.97 4.76 -26.66
N ALA A 172 16.95 4.72 -27.52
CA ALA A 172 16.47 3.49 -28.12
C ALA A 172 17.55 2.77 -28.94
N ARG A 173 18.36 3.52 -29.73
CA ARG A 173 19.49 2.97 -30.48
C ARG A 173 20.63 2.45 -29.59
N MET A 174 20.80 2.98 -28.40
CA MET A 174 21.81 2.47 -27.46
C MET A 174 21.40 1.10 -26.88
N TYR A 175 20.11 0.89 -26.66
CA TYR A 175 19.62 -0.33 -26.04
C TYR A 175 19.28 -1.44 -27.08
N ALA A 176 18.66 -1.10 -28.20
CA ALA A 176 18.21 -2.07 -29.20
C ALA A 176 19.31 -3.01 -29.75
N PRO A 177 20.55 -2.55 -30.04
CA PRO A 177 21.62 -3.44 -30.54
C PRO A 177 22.15 -4.43 -29.49
N MET A 178 21.84 -4.26 -28.22
CA MET A 178 22.28 -5.16 -27.16
C MET A 178 21.40 -6.40 -27.04
N ILE A 179 20.20 -6.39 -27.65
CA ILE A 179 19.30 -7.54 -27.70
C ILE A 179 19.94 -8.65 -28.56
N GLY A 180 20.03 -9.85 -27.98
CA GLY A 180 20.69 -11.00 -28.61
C GLY A 180 22.18 -11.13 -28.29
N SER A 181 22.76 -10.22 -27.51
CA SER A 181 24.18 -10.26 -27.11
C SER A 181 24.44 -11.06 -25.82
N GLY A 182 23.40 -11.51 -25.13
CA GLY A 182 23.45 -12.37 -23.95
C GLY A 182 22.38 -12.02 -22.90
N PRO A 183 22.10 -12.93 -21.94
CA PRO A 183 20.96 -12.81 -21.03
C PRO A 183 20.91 -11.52 -20.23
N VAL A 184 22.06 -11.00 -19.80
CA VAL A 184 22.13 -9.75 -19.01
C VAL A 184 21.86 -8.55 -19.90
N SER A 185 22.45 -8.50 -21.09
CA SER A 185 22.25 -7.45 -22.07
C SER A 185 20.81 -7.42 -22.58
N ASP A 186 20.23 -8.58 -22.84
CA ASP A 186 18.85 -8.71 -23.27
C ASP A 186 17.89 -8.20 -22.19
N TYR A 187 18.15 -8.54 -20.92
CA TYR A 187 17.35 -8.06 -19.80
C TYR A 187 17.43 -6.53 -19.65
N LEU A 188 18.64 -5.96 -19.67
CA LEU A 188 18.83 -4.52 -19.52
C LEU A 188 18.20 -3.76 -20.68
N SER A 189 18.36 -4.25 -21.90
CA SER A 189 17.83 -3.62 -23.10
C SER A 189 16.32 -3.64 -23.14
N GLN A 190 15.72 -4.78 -22.81
CA GLN A 190 14.26 -4.91 -22.74
C GLN A 190 13.70 -4.00 -21.65
N THR A 191 14.31 -3.99 -20.45
CA THR A 191 13.89 -3.12 -19.35
C THR A 191 13.96 -1.63 -19.73
N GLY A 192 15.00 -1.21 -20.44
CA GLY A 192 15.13 0.16 -20.93
C GLY A 192 14.04 0.55 -21.93
N LEU A 193 13.74 -0.32 -22.88
CA LEU A 193 12.67 -0.09 -23.86
C LEU A 193 11.28 -0.12 -23.23
N ASP A 194 11.03 -1.01 -22.27
CA ASP A 194 9.78 -1.08 -21.53
C ASP A 194 9.56 0.17 -20.68
N ALA A 195 10.62 0.69 -20.06
CA ALA A 195 10.56 1.94 -19.30
C ALA A 195 10.17 3.13 -20.18
N LEU A 196 10.72 3.20 -21.42
CA LEU A 196 10.35 4.24 -22.38
C LEU A 196 8.87 4.16 -22.76
N LYS A 197 8.42 2.99 -23.22
CA LYS A 197 7.04 2.77 -23.66
C LYS A 197 6.06 2.99 -22.52
N GLY A 198 6.36 2.46 -21.33
CA GLY A 198 5.54 2.60 -20.14
C GLY A 198 5.36 4.05 -19.73
N ALA A 199 6.44 4.85 -19.81
CA ALA A 199 6.39 6.27 -19.51
C ALA A 199 5.45 7.04 -20.47
N ASP A 200 5.59 6.82 -21.76
CA ASP A 200 4.78 7.50 -22.77
C ASP A 200 3.28 7.17 -22.62
N ILE A 201 2.94 5.94 -22.27
CA ILE A 201 1.55 5.55 -22.02
C ILE A 201 1.03 6.18 -20.74
N LEU A 202 1.78 6.10 -19.63
CA LEU A 202 1.35 6.60 -18.31
C LEU A 202 1.08 8.11 -18.31
N THR A 203 1.89 8.90 -19.02
CA THR A 203 1.70 10.36 -19.11
C THR A 203 0.41 10.76 -19.80
N THR A 204 -0.27 9.86 -20.49
CA THR A 204 -1.60 10.12 -21.09
C THR A 204 -2.74 9.98 -20.07
N ALA A 205 -2.55 9.31 -18.93
CA ALA A 205 -3.60 9.07 -17.96
C ALA A 205 -4.17 10.37 -17.36
N PRO A 206 -3.37 11.35 -16.91
CA PRO A 206 -3.89 12.61 -16.40
C PRO A 206 -4.69 13.40 -17.45
N GLN A 207 -4.37 13.27 -18.74
CA GLN A 207 -5.03 13.99 -19.82
C GLN A 207 -6.46 13.48 -20.08
N LYS A 208 -6.72 12.21 -19.76
CA LYS A 208 -8.03 11.56 -19.93
C LYS A 208 -8.89 11.62 -18.67
N TYR A 209 -8.31 12.06 -17.56
CA TYR A 209 -8.94 12.06 -16.26
C TYR A 209 -9.66 13.39 -15.97
N SER A 210 -10.86 13.25 -15.43
CA SER A 210 -11.65 14.36 -14.89
C SER A 210 -12.46 13.83 -13.72
N SER A 211 -12.41 14.46 -12.57
CA SER A 211 -13.18 14.11 -11.37
C SER A 211 -13.57 15.36 -10.60
N SER A 212 -14.72 15.29 -9.91
CA SER A 212 -15.16 16.33 -8.98
C SER A 212 -14.50 16.20 -7.61
N VAL A 213 -13.79 15.08 -7.34
CA VAL A 213 -13.14 14.80 -6.07
C VAL A 213 -11.82 15.56 -5.97
N GLU A 214 -11.68 16.34 -4.91
CA GLU A 214 -10.46 17.06 -4.58
C GLU A 214 -9.63 16.24 -3.57
N TYR A 215 -8.51 15.69 -4.03
CA TYR A 215 -7.58 14.98 -3.16
C TYR A 215 -6.72 15.95 -2.33
N GLY A 216 -6.46 15.55 -1.09
CA GLY A 216 -5.57 16.29 -0.21
C GLY A 216 -4.16 16.51 -0.77
N GLY A 217 -3.42 17.49 -0.25
CA GLY A 217 -2.08 17.88 -0.74
C GLY A 217 -0.94 16.95 -0.29
N SER A 218 -1.18 15.91 0.50
CA SER A 218 -0.13 14.98 0.94
C SER A 218 0.38 14.15 -0.24
N PRO A 219 1.67 13.73 -0.24
CA PRO A 219 2.20 12.86 -1.29
C PRO A 219 1.37 11.58 -1.45
N PHE A 220 0.92 10.97 -0.36
CA PHE A 220 0.10 9.76 -0.39
C PHE A 220 -1.24 9.99 -1.09
N ALA A 221 -1.93 11.11 -0.81
CA ALA A 221 -3.18 11.47 -1.48
C ALA A 221 -2.97 11.70 -2.99
N GLN A 222 -1.88 12.35 -3.38
CA GLN A 222 -1.56 12.58 -4.79
C GLN A 222 -1.17 11.28 -5.52
N TRP A 223 -0.54 10.33 -4.83
CA TRP A 223 -0.29 9.01 -5.42
C TRP A 223 -1.57 8.21 -5.58
N LEU A 224 -2.53 8.28 -4.65
CA LEU A 224 -3.85 7.66 -4.81
C LEU A 224 -4.63 8.29 -5.98
N LYS A 225 -4.55 9.61 -6.16
CA LYS A 225 -5.08 10.27 -7.36
C LYS A 225 -4.46 9.72 -8.65
N SER A 226 -3.14 9.54 -8.66
CA SER A 226 -2.43 8.98 -9.82
C SER A 226 -2.83 7.52 -10.07
N ILE A 227 -3.10 6.75 -9.02
CA ILE A 227 -3.65 5.39 -9.11
C ILE A 227 -5.04 5.43 -9.76
N ALA A 228 -5.92 6.35 -9.35
CA ALA A 228 -7.24 6.53 -9.98
C ALA A 228 -7.10 6.87 -11.48
N GLN A 229 -6.20 7.79 -11.83
CA GLN A 229 -5.93 8.17 -13.21
C GLN A 229 -5.51 6.97 -14.08
N VAL A 230 -4.59 6.14 -13.59
CA VAL A 230 -4.12 4.94 -14.32
C VAL A 230 -5.20 3.88 -14.44
N HIS A 231 -5.95 3.63 -13.36
CA HIS A 231 -7.05 2.67 -13.37
C HIS A 231 -8.16 3.07 -14.35
N LEU A 232 -8.57 4.34 -14.30
CA LEU A 232 -9.62 4.88 -15.18
C LEU A 232 -9.19 5.01 -16.64
N ALA A 233 -7.89 5.14 -16.91
CA ALA A 233 -7.35 5.16 -18.27
C ALA A 233 -7.39 3.79 -18.97
N ASP A 234 -7.68 2.71 -18.23
CA ASP A 234 -7.90 1.34 -18.73
C ASP A 234 -6.69 0.77 -19.50
N PHE A 235 -5.51 0.88 -18.91
CA PHE A 235 -4.27 0.32 -19.50
C PHE A 235 -4.08 -1.18 -19.24
N GLY A 236 -5.09 -1.87 -18.72
CA GLY A 236 -5.00 -3.27 -18.35
C GLY A 236 -4.14 -3.53 -17.12
N THR A 237 -3.94 -2.51 -16.28
CA THR A 237 -3.18 -2.63 -15.02
C THR A 237 -3.96 -3.45 -14.01
N ARG A 238 -3.29 -4.43 -13.40
CA ARG A 238 -3.87 -5.38 -12.45
C ARG A 238 -3.39 -5.17 -11.00
N VAL A 239 -2.19 -4.63 -10.84
CA VAL A 239 -1.57 -4.37 -9.54
C VAL A 239 -1.08 -2.93 -9.48
N LEU A 240 -1.59 -2.19 -8.50
CA LEU A 240 -1.19 -0.82 -8.20
C LEU A 240 -0.63 -0.79 -6.77
N TYR A 241 0.48 -0.14 -6.58
CA TYR A 241 1.15 -0.11 -5.28
C TYR A 241 1.50 1.34 -4.90
N THR A 242 1.27 1.67 -3.65
CA THR A 242 1.76 2.91 -3.03
C THR A 242 1.94 2.72 -1.53
N GLY A 243 2.50 3.72 -0.88
CA GLY A 243 2.63 3.72 0.57
C GLY A 243 3.08 5.08 1.07
N VAL A 244 3.13 5.22 2.38
CA VAL A 244 3.71 6.41 3.01
C VAL A 244 5.24 6.36 2.99
N ASN A 245 5.90 7.48 3.22
CA ASN A 245 7.36 7.52 3.29
C ASN A 245 7.89 6.58 4.39
N PRO A 246 9.08 5.99 4.22
CA PRO A 246 9.68 5.11 5.22
C PRO A 246 9.72 5.73 6.62
N GLY A 247 9.27 4.98 7.64
CA GLY A 247 9.26 5.40 9.03
C GLY A 247 8.15 6.39 9.41
N THR A 248 7.18 6.68 8.54
CA THR A 248 6.11 7.64 8.83
C THR A 248 5.33 7.27 10.09
N PHE A 249 5.00 5.99 10.29
CA PHE A 249 4.25 5.50 11.45
C PHE A 249 5.13 5.03 12.62
N ASP A 250 6.42 5.33 12.62
CA ASP A 250 7.35 4.92 13.68
C ASP A 250 7.24 5.85 14.91
N THR A 251 6.11 5.78 15.59
CA THR A 251 5.69 6.68 16.65
C THR A 251 6.27 6.32 18.04
N HIS A 252 7.60 6.37 18.18
CA HIS A 252 8.26 6.15 19.47
C HIS A 252 8.00 7.27 20.48
N ALA A 253 7.56 8.44 20.04
CA ALA A 253 7.27 9.58 20.90
C ALA A 253 6.16 10.46 20.30
N ASN A 254 5.46 11.20 21.17
CA ASN A 254 4.36 12.11 20.79
C ASN A 254 3.26 11.42 19.96
N GLU A 255 3.01 10.15 20.21
CA GLU A 255 2.08 9.34 19.43
C GLU A 255 0.66 9.88 19.46
N ASN A 256 0.17 10.33 20.63
CA ASN A 256 -1.15 10.92 20.81
C ASN A 256 -1.38 12.21 19.99
N ILE A 257 -0.31 12.84 19.48
CA ILE A 257 -0.39 14.02 18.61
C ILE A 257 -0.18 13.62 17.14
N THR A 258 0.73 12.67 16.91
CA THR A 258 1.20 12.30 15.57
C THR A 258 0.26 11.30 14.90
N LEU A 259 -0.12 10.23 15.58
CA LEU A 259 -0.94 9.16 15.05
C LEU A 259 -2.31 9.62 14.52
N PRO A 260 -3.06 10.51 15.25
CA PRO A 260 -4.32 11.05 14.74
C PRO A 260 -4.19 11.78 13.41
N LYS A 261 -3.11 12.55 13.22
CA LYS A 261 -2.85 13.27 11.96
C LYS A 261 -2.54 12.30 10.82
N LEU A 262 -1.70 11.30 11.10
CA LEU A 262 -1.33 10.29 10.11
C LEU A 262 -2.56 9.50 9.64
N TRP A 263 -3.40 9.06 10.58
CA TRP A 263 -4.63 8.36 10.22
C TRP A 263 -5.62 9.26 9.50
N SER A 264 -5.78 10.52 9.92
CA SER A 264 -6.63 11.48 9.22
C SER A 264 -6.16 11.65 7.75
N ASP A 265 -4.87 11.88 7.52
CA ASP A 265 -4.32 12.07 6.19
C ASP A 265 -4.51 10.82 5.30
N VAL A 266 -4.23 9.64 5.84
CA VAL A 266 -4.34 8.36 5.11
C VAL A 266 -5.79 8.02 4.82
N THR A 267 -6.67 8.09 5.82
CA THR A 267 -8.05 7.64 5.65
C THR A 267 -8.89 8.59 4.82
N ASN A 268 -8.64 9.90 4.90
CA ASN A 268 -9.25 10.87 3.98
C ASN A 268 -8.83 10.60 2.53
N ALA A 269 -7.53 10.37 2.29
CA ALA A 269 -7.06 10.04 0.95
C ALA A 269 -7.67 8.74 0.40
N ILE A 270 -7.88 7.72 1.24
CA ILE A 270 -8.58 6.48 0.86
C ILE A 270 -10.06 6.76 0.57
N GLY A 271 -10.70 7.58 1.39
CA GLY A 271 -12.09 8.00 1.18
C GLY A 271 -12.27 8.76 -0.13
N ASP A 272 -11.38 9.72 -0.42
CA ASP A 272 -11.35 10.48 -1.68
C ASP A 272 -11.19 9.52 -2.87
N PHE A 273 -10.22 8.61 -2.79
CA PHE A 273 -9.98 7.60 -3.83
C PHE A 273 -11.20 6.70 -4.06
N TYR A 274 -11.82 6.21 -3.01
CA TYR A 274 -13.01 5.39 -3.12
C TYR A 274 -14.20 6.17 -3.71
N GLN A 275 -14.38 7.43 -3.32
CA GLN A 275 -15.43 8.29 -3.86
C GLN A 275 -15.19 8.62 -5.35
N ASP A 276 -13.95 8.84 -5.75
CA ASP A 276 -13.57 9.06 -7.14
C ASP A 276 -13.88 7.83 -8.01
N LEU A 277 -13.53 6.64 -7.54
CA LEU A 277 -13.92 5.40 -8.23
C LEU A 277 -15.43 5.25 -8.36
N LYS A 278 -16.20 5.61 -7.33
CA LYS A 278 -17.68 5.58 -7.37
C LYS A 278 -18.24 6.57 -8.39
N GLU A 279 -17.70 7.77 -8.47
CA GLU A 279 -18.10 8.77 -9.48
C GLU A 279 -18.00 8.19 -10.90
N HIS A 280 -16.99 7.35 -11.13
CA HIS A 280 -16.72 6.72 -12.43
C HIS A 280 -17.30 5.30 -12.59
N ASN A 281 -18.06 4.79 -11.61
CA ASN A 281 -18.59 3.41 -11.58
C ASN A 281 -17.50 2.33 -11.71
N ALA A 282 -16.31 2.58 -11.17
CA ALA A 282 -15.13 1.71 -11.22
C ALA A 282 -14.76 1.10 -9.85
N ASN A 283 -15.58 1.32 -8.82
CA ASN A 283 -15.34 0.87 -7.45
C ASN A 283 -15.48 -0.66 -7.26
N GLU A 284 -16.32 -1.33 -8.06
CA GLU A 284 -16.53 -2.78 -7.96
C GLU A 284 -15.31 -3.61 -8.41
N GLU A 285 -14.41 -3.01 -9.17
CA GLU A 285 -13.24 -3.67 -9.75
C GLU A 285 -12.03 -3.63 -8.81
N VAL A 286 -12.04 -2.75 -7.81
CA VAL A 286 -10.87 -2.45 -6.97
C VAL A 286 -10.98 -3.10 -5.59
N VAL A 287 -9.91 -3.80 -5.22
CA VAL A 287 -9.66 -4.27 -3.86
C VAL A 287 -8.40 -3.61 -3.32
N MET A 288 -8.51 -2.94 -2.18
CA MET A 288 -7.38 -2.32 -1.48
C MET A 288 -6.89 -3.21 -0.34
N LEU A 289 -5.58 -3.39 -0.21
CA LEU A 289 -4.92 -4.03 0.93
C LEU A 289 -4.05 -3.00 1.66
N LEU A 290 -4.40 -2.67 2.89
CA LEU A 290 -3.62 -1.79 3.75
C LEU A 290 -2.94 -2.62 4.85
N PHE A 291 -1.60 -2.50 4.96
CA PHE A 291 -0.82 -3.24 5.94
C PHE A 291 0.44 -2.47 6.38
N THR A 292 1.06 -2.98 7.43
CA THR A 292 2.38 -2.54 7.92
C THR A 292 3.25 -3.76 8.25
N GLU A 293 4.52 -3.54 8.55
CA GLU A 293 5.52 -4.59 8.72
C GLU A 293 5.45 -5.34 10.05
N PHE A 294 4.91 -4.73 11.14
CA PHE A 294 4.62 -5.33 12.44
C PHE A 294 3.78 -4.37 13.29
N GLY A 295 3.28 -4.84 14.45
CA GLY A 295 2.60 -4.00 15.43
C GLY A 295 3.57 -3.46 16.49
N ARG A 296 3.03 -2.70 17.45
CA ARG A 296 3.77 -2.10 18.55
C ARG A 296 3.63 -2.90 19.84
N ARG A 297 4.49 -2.65 20.82
CA ARG A 297 4.35 -3.22 22.16
C ARG A 297 3.03 -2.83 22.78
N VAL A 298 2.48 -3.74 23.59
CA VAL A 298 1.25 -3.47 24.34
C VAL A 298 1.48 -2.34 25.30
N GLN A 299 2.57 -2.37 26.07
CA GLN A 299 2.92 -1.32 27.00
C GLN A 299 3.52 -0.10 26.28
N GLU A 300 3.00 1.08 26.58
CA GLU A 300 3.57 2.36 26.14
C GLU A 300 4.93 2.63 26.81
N ASN A 301 5.74 3.52 26.20
CA ASN A 301 7.01 3.99 26.77
C ASN A 301 6.91 5.38 27.41
N GLY A 302 5.69 5.87 27.65
CA GLY A 302 5.36 7.16 28.24
C GLY A 302 4.80 8.20 27.27
N SER A 303 5.20 8.22 26.00
CA SER A 303 4.65 9.14 24.99
C SER A 303 4.49 8.54 23.61
N GLY A 304 4.84 7.29 23.45
CA GLY A 304 4.74 6.49 22.24
C GLY A 304 4.93 5.02 22.55
N THR A 305 5.31 4.24 21.54
CA THR A 305 5.41 2.79 21.64
C THR A 305 6.65 2.24 20.98
N ASP A 306 7.20 1.17 21.56
CA ASP A 306 8.34 0.45 20.99
C ASP A 306 7.87 -0.62 20.00
N HIS A 307 8.82 -1.19 19.21
CA HIS A 307 8.54 -2.23 18.24
C HIS A 307 8.01 -3.50 18.90
N GLY A 308 6.89 -3.97 18.39
CA GLY A 308 6.23 -5.21 18.76
C GLY A 308 6.20 -6.24 17.61
N SER A 309 5.13 -7.01 17.47
CA SER A 309 5.02 -7.99 16.37
C SER A 309 3.63 -8.11 15.74
N GLY A 310 2.63 -8.48 16.52
CA GLY A 310 1.26 -8.66 16.01
C GLY A 310 0.63 -7.34 15.58
N GLY A 311 -0.09 -7.37 14.48
CA GLY A 311 -0.69 -6.19 13.88
C GLY A 311 -2.15 -6.40 13.47
N VAL A 312 -2.68 -5.42 12.84
CA VAL A 312 -3.97 -5.42 12.15
C VAL A 312 -3.75 -5.01 10.71
N ALA A 313 -4.50 -5.56 9.76
CA ALA A 313 -4.53 -5.09 8.39
C ALA A 313 -5.97 -4.95 7.91
N PHE A 314 -6.15 -4.25 6.80
CA PHE A 314 -7.48 -3.97 6.25
C PHE A 314 -7.52 -4.36 4.77
N VAL A 315 -8.58 -5.11 4.41
CA VAL A 315 -8.93 -5.34 3.01
C VAL A 315 -10.23 -4.61 2.73
N MET A 316 -10.24 -3.75 1.71
CA MET A 316 -11.35 -2.81 1.49
C MET A 316 -11.78 -2.82 0.02
N GLY A 317 -13.07 -2.64 -0.23
CA GLY A 317 -13.65 -2.54 -1.57
C GLY A 317 -15.03 -3.19 -1.66
N ASP A 318 -15.76 -2.95 -2.74
CA ASP A 318 -17.13 -3.46 -2.92
C ASP A 318 -17.20 -4.99 -3.08
N ALA A 319 -16.14 -5.60 -3.59
CA ALA A 319 -16.03 -7.06 -3.71
C ALA A 319 -15.67 -7.75 -2.39
N VAL A 320 -15.33 -6.98 -1.34
CA VAL A 320 -14.89 -7.51 -0.06
C VAL A 320 -16.10 -7.89 0.80
N LYS A 321 -16.06 -9.06 1.43
CA LYS A 321 -16.98 -9.41 2.49
C LYS A 321 -16.45 -8.77 3.78
N GLY A 322 -17.08 -7.68 4.21
CA GLY A 322 -16.70 -6.95 5.43
C GLY A 322 -16.92 -7.75 6.70
N GLY A 323 -16.29 -7.30 7.78
CA GLY A 323 -16.38 -7.87 9.11
C GLY A 323 -15.03 -8.08 9.78
N LEU A 324 -15.03 -8.72 10.94
CA LEU A 324 -13.84 -9.07 11.71
C LEU A 324 -13.35 -10.45 11.32
N TYR A 325 -12.05 -10.60 11.08
CA TYR A 325 -11.39 -11.85 10.72
C TYR A 325 -10.18 -12.10 11.64
N GLY A 326 -10.02 -13.37 12.04
CA GLY A 326 -9.05 -13.73 13.06
C GLY A 326 -9.57 -13.41 14.47
N GLU A 327 -8.72 -13.60 15.45
CA GLU A 327 -8.99 -13.28 16.84
C GLU A 327 -8.20 -12.04 17.25
N TYR A 328 -8.82 -11.16 18.03
CA TYR A 328 -8.07 -10.07 18.63
C TYR A 328 -7.05 -10.65 19.61
N PRO A 329 -5.77 -10.28 19.53
CA PRO A 329 -4.74 -10.82 20.41
C PRO A 329 -5.07 -10.54 21.88
N SER A 330 -4.90 -11.54 22.74
CA SER A 330 -5.11 -11.39 24.18
C SER A 330 -4.09 -10.43 24.78
N LEU A 331 -4.55 -9.51 25.61
CA LEU A 331 -3.69 -8.60 26.38
C LEU A 331 -3.38 -9.10 27.80
N GLU A 332 -3.84 -10.33 28.16
CA GLU A 332 -3.51 -10.94 29.45
C GLU A 332 -2.00 -11.14 29.60
N PRO A 333 -1.41 -10.78 30.75
CA PRO A 333 0.05 -10.83 30.98
C PRO A 333 0.71 -12.17 30.64
N GLU A 334 0.03 -13.28 30.96
CA GLU A 334 0.54 -14.64 30.74
C GLU A 334 0.56 -15.06 29.27
N LYS A 335 -0.16 -14.32 28.42
CA LYS A 335 -0.27 -14.55 26.98
C LYS A 335 0.55 -13.57 26.15
N LEU A 336 1.19 -12.60 26.81
CA LEU A 336 2.12 -11.69 26.16
C LEU A 336 3.51 -12.33 26.11
N ASP A 337 4.13 -12.34 24.97
CA ASP A 337 5.59 -12.48 24.88
C ASP A 337 6.24 -11.18 25.38
N LEU A 338 7.51 -11.24 25.81
CA LEU A 338 8.26 -10.16 26.48
C LEU A 338 8.09 -8.76 25.86
N SER A 339 7.38 -8.64 24.75
CA SER A 339 7.25 -7.41 24.00
C SER A 339 6.09 -7.37 23.02
N LEU A 340 5.18 -8.36 23.02
CA LEU A 340 4.40 -8.60 21.82
C LEU A 340 2.97 -8.99 22.10
N ILE A 341 2.10 -8.57 21.22
CA ILE A 341 0.84 -9.23 20.98
C ILE A 341 1.18 -10.56 20.30
N HIS A 342 0.83 -11.68 20.94
CA HIS A 342 0.94 -12.98 20.32
C HIS A 342 -0.09 -13.16 19.22
N ILE A 343 0.39 -13.72 18.15
CA ILE A 343 -0.45 -14.25 17.09
C ILE A 343 -0.50 -15.76 17.23
#